data_7edc0c4efed142cdf6f3201c2779356e
#
_entry.id   7edc0c4efed142cdf6f3201c2779356e
#
_cell.length_a   1.000
_cell.length_b   1.000
_cell.length_c   1.000
_cell.angle_alpha   90.00
_cell.angle_beta   90.00
_cell.angle_gamma   90.00
#
_symmetry.space_group_name_H-M   'P 1'
#
loop_
_entity.id
_entity.type
_entity.pdbx_description
1 polymer ?
#
loop_
_entity_poly.entity_id
_entity_poly.type
_entity_poly.pdbx_seq_one_letter_code
_entity_poly.pdbx_strand_id
1 'polypeptide(L)'
;MRDVPANYRSVRREIDDIAVSCGRNPQDVLLLAVSKTMPEGDITSLYDIGIRDFGENRIQELERKAAALPEDIVWHFIGPLQSNKIRKAVKLASVIHSVEDISAVERLDRIAGEEQRKVKFLIEVNVSGELSKGGVTPADFMEIARAAATCRNAVFSGLMTMAPFEAPQEVLDSVFNGLAALKKQAEQELGITLPILSMGMSGDYANAIAAGSTIVRVGTAIFGKSSAAV
;
A
#
# COMPACT_ATOMS: atom_id res chain seq x y z
N MET A 1 5.79 22.08 -18.43
CA MET A 1 4.72 21.08 -18.36
C MET A 1 5.29 19.87 -17.62
N ARG A 2 4.58 19.26 -16.67
CA ARG A 2 5.07 18.04 -15.99
C ARG A 2 5.02 16.89 -16.98
N ASP A 3 6.12 16.15 -17.13
CA ASP A 3 6.15 14.90 -17.91
C ASP A 3 6.02 13.72 -16.95
N VAL A 4 4.77 13.41 -16.59
CA VAL A 4 4.45 12.34 -15.61
C VAL A 4 4.96 10.98 -16.09
N PRO A 5 4.80 10.57 -17.35
CA PRO A 5 5.40 9.36 -17.88
C PRO A 5 6.93 9.28 -17.78
N ALA A 6 7.63 10.38 -18.07
CA ALA A 6 9.10 10.39 -17.95
C ALA A 6 9.55 10.27 -16.48
N ASN A 7 8.86 10.96 -15.57
CA ASN A 7 9.13 10.86 -14.13
C ASN A 7 8.91 9.42 -13.63
N TYR A 8 7.79 8.79 -14.02
CA TYR A 8 7.52 7.40 -13.64
C TYR A 8 8.63 6.46 -14.12
N ARG A 9 9.04 6.58 -15.38
CA ARG A 9 10.14 5.76 -15.93
C ARG A 9 11.46 6.00 -15.23
N SER A 10 11.73 7.24 -14.80
CA SER A 10 12.95 7.56 -14.04
C SER A 10 12.94 6.88 -12.67
N VAL A 11 11.83 7.03 -11.92
CA VAL A 11 11.66 6.38 -10.60
C VAL A 11 11.70 4.85 -10.75
N ARG A 12 11.06 4.28 -11.79
CA ARG A 12 11.09 2.84 -12.03
C ARG A 12 12.52 2.32 -12.23
N ARG A 13 13.32 3.00 -13.06
CA ARG A 13 14.73 2.63 -13.27
C ARG A 13 15.54 2.68 -11.98
N GLU A 14 15.38 3.73 -11.18
CA GLU A 14 16.06 3.83 -9.89
C GLU A 14 15.69 2.68 -8.94
N ILE A 15 14.41 2.31 -8.87
CA ILE A 15 13.94 1.16 -8.10
C ILE A 15 14.54 -0.15 -8.64
N ASP A 16 14.62 -0.30 -9.96
CA ASP A 16 15.23 -1.48 -10.59
C ASP A 16 16.71 -1.62 -10.22
N ASP A 17 17.45 -0.52 -10.31
CA ASP A 17 18.88 -0.48 -9.95
C ASP A 17 19.10 -0.81 -8.48
N ILE A 18 18.28 -0.27 -7.59
CA ILE A 18 18.33 -0.56 -6.15
C ILE A 18 18.00 -2.04 -5.89
N ALA A 19 16.96 -2.57 -6.51
CA ALA A 19 16.58 -3.99 -6.34
C ALA A 19 17.73 -4.91 -6.77
N VAL A 20 18.35 -4.65 -7.92
CA VAL A 20 19.53 -5.40 -8.41
C VAL A 20 20.69 -5.28 -7.42
N SER A 21 20.99 -4.08 -6.90
CA SER A 21 22.07 -3.88 -5.93
C SER A 21 21.87 -4.64 -4.63
N CYS A 22 20.60 -4.88 -4.26
CA CYS A 22 20.21 -5.70 -3.12
C CYS A 22 20.09 -7.20 -3.44
N GLY A 23 20.48 -7.65 -4.64
CA GLY A 23 20.36 -9.05 -5.08
C GLY A 23 18.92 -9.52 -5.30
N ARG A 24 17.98 -8.59 -5.55
CA ARG A 24 16.56 -8.88 -5.77
C ARG A 24 16.19 -8.76 -7.25
N ASN A 25 15.17 -9.50 -7.67
CA ASN A 25 14.57 -9.29 -8.98
C ASN A 25 13.75 -7.98 -8.96
N PRO A 26 14.00 -7.00 -9.87
CA PRO A 26 13.23 -5.78 -9.98
C PRO A 26 11.73 -6.00 -10.14
N GLN A 27 11.30 -7.08 -10.78
CA GLN A 27 9.90 -7.42 -10.99
C GLN A 27 9.16 -7.79 -9.68
N ASP A 28 9.89 -8.11 -8.61
CA ASP A 28 9.31 -8.40 -7.31
C ASP A 28 8.93 -7.12 -6.52
N VAL A 29 9.20 -5.93 -7.10
CA VAL A 29 8.93 -4.63 -6.48
C VAL A 29 7.97 -3.84 -7.35
N LEU A 30 6.71 -3.78 -6.96
CA LEU A 30 5.71 -2.92 -7.59
C LEU A 30 5.95 -1.45 -7.25
N LEU A 31 6.02 -0.59 -8.26
CA LEU A 31 5.93 0.86 -8.10
C LEU A 31 4.46 1.28 -8.17
N LEU A 32 3.85 1.51 -7.01
CA LEU A 32 2.50 2.02 -6.91
C LEU A 32 2.48 3.54 -7.12
N ALA A 33 1.81 4.00 -8.18
CA ALA A 33 1.63 5.42 -8.47
C ALA A 33 0.56 6.02 -7.54
N VAL A 34 0.98 6.79 -6.52
CA VAL A 34 0.06 7.42 -5.56
C VAL A 34 -0.52 8.70 -6.16
N SER A 35 -1.74 8.59 -6.67
CA SER A 35 -2.43 9.62 -7.47
C SER A 35 -3.35 10.54 -6.66
N LYS A 36 -3.28 10.49 -5.32
CA LYS A 36 -4.07 11.39 -4.45
C LYS A 36 -3.90 12.85 -4.88
N THR A 37 -5.02 13.60 -4.93
CA THR A 37 -5.08 15.01 -5.35
C THR A 37 -4.66 15.31 -6.80
N MET A 38 -4.36 14.30 -7.60
CA MET A 38 -4.00 14.47 -9.01
C MET A 38 -5.23 14.39 -9.91
N PRO A 39 -5.23 15.14 -11.04
CA PRO A 39 -6.31 15.07 -12.02
C PRO A 39 -6.27 13.73 -12.78
N GLU A 40 -7.41 13.34 -13.35
CA GLU A 40 -7.54 12.12 -14.15
C GLU A 40 -6.60 12.09 -15.36
N GLY A 41 -6.31 13.22 -15.97
CA GLY A 41 -5.39 13.31 -17.10
C GLY A 41 -3.97 12.84 -16.78
N ASP A 42 -3.49 13.07 -15.55
CA ASP A 42 -2.19 12.55 -15.11
C ASP A 42 -2.22 11.01 -14.98
N ILE A 43 -3.34 10.45 -14.50
CA ILE A 43 -3.55 9.00 -14.41
C ILE A 43 -3.64 8.38 -15.80
N THR A 44 -4.43 8.99 -16.69
CA THR A 44 -4.55 8.57 -18.09
C THR A 44 -3.19 8.51 -18.79
N SER A 45 -2.33 9.52 -18.57
CA SER A 45 -0.99 9.54 -19.16
C SER A 45 -0.11 8.36 -18.75
N LEU A 46 -0.26 7.86 -17.52
CA LEU A 46 0.41 6.63 -17.05
C LEU A 46 -0.30 5.38 -17.56
N TYR A 47 -1.63 5.39 -17.60
CA TYR A 47 -2.42 4.29 -18.14
C TYR A 47 -2.05 3.99 -19.59
N ASP A 48 -1.86 5.03 -20.42
CA ASP A 48 -1.50 4.93 -21.84
C ASP A 48 -0.12 4.29 -22.07
N ILE A 49 0.78 4.36 -21.08
CA ILE A 49 2.07 3.67 -21.12
C ILE A 49 2.05 2.30 -20.41
N GLY A 50 0.86 1.77 -20.11
CA GLY A 50 0.68 0.42 -19.58
C GLY A 50 0.62 0.30 -18.06
N ILE A 51 0.65 1.41 -17.31
CA ILE A 51 0.55 1.36 -15.85
C ILE A 51 -0.91 1.13 -15.44
N ARG A 52 -1.12 0.24 -14.48
CA ARG A 52 -2.46 -0.14 -14.00
C ARG A 52 -2.65 0.07 -12.51
N ASP A 53 -1.59 0.08 -11.71
CA ASP A 53 -1.65 0.14 -10.25
C ASP A 53 -1.58 1.59 -9.76
N PHE A 54 -2.69 2.07 -9.16
CA PHE A 54 -2.81 3.42 -8.64
C PHE A 54 -3.29 3.44 -7.19
N GLY A 55 -2.73 4.35 -6.38
CA GLY A 55 -3.02 4.47 -4.96
C GLY A 55 -3.82 5.73 -4.62
N GLU A 56 -4.93 5.57 -3.87
CA GLU A 56 -5.77 6.65 -3.38
C GLU A 56 -5.92 6.62 -1.85
N ASN A 57 -5.93 7.79 -1.22
CA ASN A 57 -6.07 7.90 0.22
C ASN A 57 -7.44 8.43 0.68
N ARG A 58 -8.31 8.87 -0.23
CA ARG A 58 -9.65 9.34 0.06
C ARG A 58 -10.67 8.55 -0.75
N ILE A 59 -11.64 7.97 -0.06
CA ILE A 59 -12.64 7.11 -0.72
C ILE A 59 -13.50 7.89 -1.75
N GLN A 60 -13.72 9.18 -1.52
CA GLN A 60 -14.46 10.03 -2.45
C GLN A 60 -13.68 10.28 -3.75
N GLU A 61 -12.36 10.45 -3.65
CA GLU A 61 -11.50 10.56 -4.83
C GLU A 61 -11.45 9.25 -5.60
N LEU A 62 -11.30 8.13 -4.90
CA LEU A 62 -11.31 6.80 -5.50
C LEU A 62 -12.64 6.56 -6.25
N GLU A 63 -13.78 6.86 -5.63
CA GLU A 63 -15.11 6.69 -6.24
C GLU A 63 -15.25 7.52 -7.52
N ARG A 64 -14.87 8.78 -7.48
CA ARG A 64 -14.92 9.69 -8.63
C ARG A 64 -14.01 9.22 -9.77
N LYS A 65 -12.77 8.84 -9.46
CA LYS A 65 -11.78 8.41 -10.44
C LYS A 65 -12.11 7.05 -11.04
N ALA A 66 -12.56 6.09 -10.23
CA ALA A 66 -12.98 4.78 -10.72
C ALA A 66 -14.19 4.86 -11.66
N ALA A 67 -15.08 5.86 -11.48
CA ALA A 67 -16.21 6.08 -12.38
C ALA A 67 -15.82 6.76 -13.72
N ALA A 68 -14.69 7.47 -13.76
CA ALA A 68 -14.25 8.27 -14.90
C ALA A 68 -13.13 7.62 -15.73
N LEU A 69 -12.46 6.62 -15.20
CA LEU A 69 -11.26 6.01 -15.79
C LEU A 69 -11.51 4.53 -16.14
N PRO A 70 -10.65 3.90 -16.95
CA PRO A 70 -10.82 2.52 -17.38
C PRO A 70 -10.97 1.52 -16.24
N GLU A 71 -11.84 0.52 -16.42
CA GLU A 71 -12.22 -0.47 -15.42
C GLU A 71 -11.10 -1.45 -15.05
N ASP A 72 -10.08 -1.61 -15.92
CA ASP A 72 -8.93 -2.48 -15.69
C ASP A 72 -7.83 -1.83 -14.83
N ILE A 73 -8.06 -0.62 -14.31
CA ILE A 73 -7.20 -0.02 -13.30
C ILE A 73 -7.31 -0.81 -11.99
N VAL A 74 -6.15 -1.17 -11.45
CA VAL A 74 -6.01 -1.83 -10.15
C VAL A 74 -5.88 -0.76 -9.06
N TRP A 75 -6.99 -0.49 -8.39
CA TRP A 75 -7.03 0.52 -7.34
C TRP A 75 -6.54 -0.02 -6.01
N HIS A 76 -5.59 0.70 -5.39
CA HIS A 76 -5.11 0.48 -4.03
C HIS A 76 -5.66 1.58 -3.12
N PHE A 77 -6.40 1.20 -2.09
CA PHE A 77 -6.81 2.15 -1.05
C PHE A 77 -5.76 2.16 0.05
N ILE A 78 -5.08 3.30 0.21
CA ILE A 78 -3.94 3.47 1.13
C ILE A 78 -4.20 4.48 2.24
N GLY A 79 -5.41 5.03 2.33
CA GLY A 79 -5.80 5.99 3.36
C GLY A 79 -6.51 5.33 4.54
N PRO A 80 -6.76 6.06 5.64
CA PRO A 80 -7.42 5.52 6.83
C PRO A 80 -8.78 4.89 6.51
N LEU A 81 -8.97 3.64 6.93
CA LEU A 81 -10.17 2.85 6.65
C LEU A 81 -11.24 3.04 7.74
N GLN A 82 -12.00 4.11 7.65
CA GLN A 82 -13.13 4.34 8.55
C GLN A 82 -14.25 3.31 8.34
N SER A 83 -14.91 2.89 9.42
CA SER A 83 -15.94 1.85 9.40
C SER A 83 -17.07 2.08 8.39
N ASN A 84 -17.52 3.34 8.21
CA ASN A 84 -18.56 3.71 7.24
C ASN A 84 -18.09 3.71 5.79
N LYS A 85 -16.77 3.56 5.55
CA LYS A 85 -16.17 3.57 4.21
C LYS A 85 -15.79 2.17 3.71
N ILE A 86 -15.78 1.15 4.59
CA ILE A 86 -15.35 -0.21 4.24
C ILE A 86 -16.11 -0.74 3.02
N ARG A 87 -17.45 -0.58 2.96
CA ARG A 87 -18.24 -1.07 1.81
C ARG A 87 -17.81 -0.45 0.49
N LYS A 88 -17.57 0.86 0.47
CA LYS A 88 -17.07 1.53 -0.74
C LYS A 88 -15.66 1.07 -1.11
N ALA A 89 -14.78 0.92 -0.13
CA ALA A 89 -13.43 0.42 -0.36
C ALA A 89 -13.46 -1.01 -0.94
N VAL A 90 -14.28 -1.91 -0.40
CA VAL A 90 -14.47 -3.27 -0.94
C VAL A 90 -14.98 -3.26 -2.38
N LYS A 91 -15.91 -2.35 -2.71
CA LYS A 91 -16.46 -2.25 -4.08
C LYS A 91 -15.44 -1.74 -5.11
N LEU A 92 -14.56 -0.85 -4.71
CA LEU A 92 -13.73 -0.09 -5.64
C LEU A 92 -12.27 -0.54 -5.65
N ALA A 93 -11.70 -0.91 -4.50
CA ALA A 93 -10.30 -1.27 -4.40
C ALA A 93 -10.06 -2.76 -4.66
N SER A 94 -8.93 -3.07 -5.26
CA SER A 94 -8.38 -4.43 -5.37
C SER A 94 -7.53 -4.80 -4.15
N VAL A 95 -6.88 -3.78 -3.54
CA VAL A 95 -6.05 -3.94 -2.35
C VAL A 95 -6.33 -2.81 -1.37
N ILE A 96 -6.58 -3.15 -0.11
CA ILE A 96 -6.77 -2.20 1.01
C ILE A 96 -5.56 -2.33 1.94
N HIS A 97 -4.80 -1.23 2.16
CA HIS A 97 -3.53 -1.27 2.87
C HIS A 97 -3.61 -0.95 4.37
N SER A 98 -4.74 -0.45 4.83
CA SER A 98 -4.87 0.27 6.10
C SER A 98 -5.85 -0.38 7.08
N VAL A 99 -5.81 -1.69 7.22
CA VAL A 99 -6.63 -2.42 8.21
C VAL A 99 -5.84 -2.46 9.53
N GLU A 100 -6.45 -1.96 10.62
CA GLU A 100 -5.75 -1.72 11.89
C GLU A 100 -6.44 -2.28 13.14
N ASP A 101 -7.58 -2.97 12.99
CA ASP A 101 -8.28 -3.60 14.10
C ASP A 101 -9.11 -4.83 13.66
N ILE A 102 -9.46 -5.69 14.63
CA ILE A 102 -10.23 -6.93 14.40
C ILE A 102 -11.62 -6.61 13.84
N SER A 103 -12.27 -5.56 14.33
CA SER A 103 -13.61 -5.16 13.86
C SER A 103 -13.61 -4.79 12.38
N ALA A 104 -12.55 -4.11 11.92
CA ALA A 104 -12.35 -3.80 10.50
C ALA A 104 -12.13 -5.07 9.67
N VAL A 105 -11.33 -6.04 10.16
CA VAL A 105 -11.13 -7.34 9.50
C VAL A 105 -12.46 -8.09 9.32
N GLU A 106 -13.21 -8.27 10.41
CA GLU A 106 -14.49 -9.00 10.40
C GLU A 106 -15.51 -8.32 9.48
N ARG A 107 -15.60 -7.00 9.56
CA ARG A 107 -16.51 -6.21 8.73
C ARG A 107 -16.12 -6.25 7.27
N LEU A 108 -14.84 -6.22 6.96
CA LEU A 108 -14.30 -6.29 5.61
C LEU A 108 -14.62 -7.66 4.99
N ASP A 109 -14.38 -8.77 5.72
CA ASP A 109 -14.66 -10.12 5.25
C ASP A 109 -16.17 -10.33 5.00
N ARG A 110 -17.02 -9.90 5.95
CA ARG A 110 -18.47 -9.96 5.80
C ARG A 110 -18.95 -9.17 4.57
N ILE A 111 -18.48 -7.92 4.41
CA ILE A 111 -18.90 -7.08 3.30
C ILE A 111 -18.37 -7.63 1.97
N ALA A 112 -17.17 -8.18 1.92
CA ALA A 112 -16.64 -8.83 0.72
C ALA A 112 -17.52 -10.00 0.28
N GLY A 113 -18.04 -10.78 1.23
CA GLY A 113 -19.02 -11.84 0.97
C GLY A 113 -20.38 -11.29 0.45
N GLU A 114 -20.91 -10.26 1.07
CA GLU A 114 -22.16 -9.60 0.64
C GLU A 114 -22.08 -9.02 -0.78
N GLU A 115 -20.91 -8.43 -1.13
CA GLU A 115 -20.67 -7.83 -2.45
C GLU A 115 -20.13 -8.84 -3.48
N GLN A 116 -19.96 -10.13 -3.09
CA GLN A 116 -19.41 -11.20 -3.92
C GLN A 116 -18.05 -10.84 -4.56
N ARG A 117 -17.21 -10.13 -3.81
CA ARG A 117 -15.90 -9.68 -4.26
C ARG A 117 -14.78 -10.32 -3.45
N LYS A 118 -13.70 -10.66 -4.13
CA LYS A 118 -12.40 -10.97 -3.49
C LYS A 118 -11.55 -9.70 -3.47
N VAL A 119 -11.31 -9.16 -2.29
CA VAL A 119 -10.45 -8.01 -2.06
C VAL A 119 -9.25 -8.43 -1.22
N LYS A 120 -8.06 -8.02 -1.63
CA LYS A 120 -6.84 -8.21 -0.82
C LYS A 120 -6.78 -7.12 0.25
N PHE A 121 -6.29 -7.48 1.43
CA PHE A 121 -6.02 -6.46 2.45
C PHE A 121 -4.71 -6.73 3.18
N LEU A 122 -4.14 -5.63 3.68
CA LEU A 122 -2.92 -5.63 4.48
C LEU A 122 -3.26 -5.08 5.87
N ILE A 123 -2.58 -5.59 6.88
CA ILE A 123 -2.63 -5.02 8.22
C ILE A 123 -1.59 -3.89 8.28
N GLU A 124 -2.04 -2.69 8.65
CA GLU A 124 -1.15 -1.56 8.91
C GLU A 124 -0.56 -1.71 10.31
N VAL A 125 0.78 -1.72 10.40
CA VAL A 125 1.50 -1.87 11.66
C VAL A 125 2.32 -0.62 11.93
N ASN A 126 2.13 0.01 13.08
CA ASN A 126 2.92 1.13 13.57
C ASN A 126 4.22 0.63 14.21
N VAL A 127 5.18 0.25 13.39
CA VAL A 127 6.48 -0.24 13.87
C VAL A 127 7.32 0.88 14.49
N SER A 128 7.12 2.13 14.05
CA SER A 128 7.87 3.28 14.55
C SER A 128 7.50 3.69 15.99
N GLY A 129 6.30 3.32 16.45
CA GLY A 129 5.77 3.74 17.74
C GLY A 129 5.34 5.22 17.82
N GLU A 130 5.36 5.97 16.70
CA GLU A 130 4.87 7.35 16.70
C GLU A 130 3.37 7.41 16.94
N LEU A 131 2.93 8.14 17.96
CA LEU A 131 1.51 8.28 18.33
C LEU A 131 0.66 8.98 17.26
N SER A 132 1.29 9.73 16.37
CA SER A 132 0.61 10.42 15.27
C SER A 132 0.26 9.52 14.09
N LYS A 133 0.77 8.28 14.06
CA LYS A 133 0.58 7.32 12.97
C LYS A 133 -0.49 6.30 13.34
N GLY A 134 -1.31 5.93 12.35
CA GLY A 134 -2.22 4.81 12.44
C GLY A 134 -1.50 3.46 12.47
N GLY A 135 -2.27 2.41 12.58
CA GLY A 135 -1.77 1.05 12.60
C GLY A 135 -1.73 0.43 13.99
N VAL A 136 -1.79 -0.90 14.01
CA VAL A 136 -1.68 -1.71 15.24
C VAL A 136 -0.25 -1.69 15.76
N THR A 137 -0.08 -1.83 17.07
CA THR A 137 1.26 -2.00 17.63
C THR A 137 1.85 -3.37 17.23
N PRO A 138 3.19 -3.51 17.17
CA PRO A 138 3.82 -4.81 16.97
C PRO A 138 3.38 -5.88 17.98
N ALA A 139 3.08 -5.47 19.24
CA ALA A 139 2.63 -6.36 20.30
C ALA A 139 1.22 -6.95 20.01
N ASP A 140 0.33 -6.13 19.46
CA ASP A 140 -1.07 -6.52 19.19
C ASP A 140 -1.24 -7.16 17.80
N PHE A 141 -0.23 -7.08 16.94
CA PHE A 141 -0.30 -7.53 15.54
C PHE A 141 -0.75 -8.98 15.40
N MET A 142 -0.19 -9.90 16.19
CA MET A 142 -0.48 -11.34 16.05
C MET A 142 -1.92 -11.70 16.39
N GLU A 143 -2.57 -10.95 17.27
CA GLU A 143 -3.99 -11.14 17.57
C GLU A 143 -4.86 -10.85 16.34
N ILE A 144 -4.59 -9.70 15.68
CA ILE A 144 -5.31 -9.31 14.47
C ILE A 144 -4.97 -10.25 13.30
N ALA A 145 -3.71 -10.67 13.18
CA ALA A 145 -3.28 -11.59 12.12
C ALA A 145 -3.99 -12.95 12.21
N ARG A 146 -4.22 -13.47 13.44
CA ARG A 146 -5.02 -14.69 13.65
C ARG A 146 -6.47 -14.51 13.18
N ALA A 147 -7.11 -13.40 13.51
CA ALA A 147 -8.44 -13.10 13.02
C ALA A 147 -8.45 -12.96 11.48
N ALA A 148 -7.48 -12.27 10.92
CA ALA A 148 -7.33 -12.07 9.47
C ALA A 148 -7.15 -13.40 8.71
N ALA A 149 -6.41 -14.35 9.28
CA ALA A 149 -6.19 -15.66 8.67
C ALA A 149 -7.46 -16.52 8.59
N THR A 150 -8.52 -16.19 9.34
CA THR A 150 -9.81 -16.91 9.27
C THR A 150 -10.78 -16.38 8.23
N CYS A 151 -10.45 -15.26 7.56
CA CYS A 151 -11.28 -14.65 6.53
C CYS A 151 -11.54 -15.61 5.36
N ARG A 152 -12.78 -15.62 4.86
CA ARG A 152 -13.22 -16.50 3.76
C ARG A 152 -13.46 -15.76 2.45
N ASN A 153 -13.82 -14.50 2.55
CA ASN A 153 -14.21 -13.66 1.40
C ASN A 153 -13.13 -12.63 1.06
N ALA A 154 -12.57 -11.98 2.06
CA ALA A 154 -11.39 -11.12 1.91
C ALA A 154 -10.09 -11.93 2.04
N VAL A 155 -9.01 -11.45 1.42
CA VAL A 155 -7.74 -12.17 1.36
C VAL A 155 -6.68 -11.41 2.15
N PHE A 156 -6.31 -11.90 3.32
CA PHE A 156 -5.17 -11.39 4.07
C PHE A 156 -3.89 -11.65 3.27
N SER A 157 -3.26 -10.59 2.76
CA SER A 157 -2.19 -10.71 1.77
C SER A 157 -0.85 -10.14 2.23
N GLY A 158 -0.78 -9.52 3.40
CA GLY A 158 0.48 -8.95 3.86
C GLY A 158 0.34 -7.81 4.86
N LEU A 159 1.41 -7.05 5.01
CA LEU A 159 1.52 -5.96 5.96
C LEU A 159 1.87 -4.64 5.28
N MET A 160 1.51 -3.55 5.95
CA MET A 160 1.89 -2.19 5.55
C MET A 160 2.48 -1.42 6.74
N THR A 161 3.45 -0.55 6.48
CA THR A 161 3.91 0.44 7.45
C THR A 161 4.33 1.74 6.78
N MET A 162 4.43 2.79 7.60
CA MET A 162 5.02 4.08 7.22
C MET A 162 6.12 4.44 8.22
N ALA A 163 7.32 4.66 7.72
CA ALA A 163 8.41 5.18 8.55
C ALA A 163 8.17 6.67 8.91
N PRO A 164 8.82 7.19 9.96
CA PRO A 164 8.82 8.62 10.27
C PRO A 164 9.36 9.45 9.11
N PHE A 165 8.81 10.65 8.93
CA PHE A 165 9.25 11.55 7.87
C PHE A 165 10.69 12.04 8.15
N GLU A 166 11.55 11.99 7.14
CA GLU A 166 12.99 12.39 7.25
C GLU A 166 13.74 11.70 8.39
N ALA A 167 13.37 10.46 8.70
CA ALA A 167 14.03 9.71 9.78
C ALA A 167 15.49 9.35 9.42
N PRO A 168 16.38 9.26 10.42
CA PRO A 168 17.72 8.72 10.22
C PRO A 168 17.70 7.30 9.67
N GLN A 169 18.77 6.93 8.95
CA GLN A 169 18.95 5.61 8.33
C GLN A 169 18.64 4.45 9.29
N GLU A 170 19.19 4.51 10.50
CA GLU A 170 19.02 3.47 11.54
C GLU A 170 17.55 3.26 11.93
N VAL A 171 16.77 4.35 11.97
CA VAL A 171 15.34 4.29 12.26
C VAL A 171 14.57 3.68 11.09
N LEU A 172 14.89 4.06 9.85
CA LEU A 172 14.29 3.49 8.66
C LEU A 172 14.55 1.98 8.58
N ASP A 173 15.79 1.57 8.80
CA ASP A 173 16.20 0.16 8.79
C ASP A 173 15.49 -0.63 9.91
N SER A 174 15.39 -0.07 11.10
CA SER A 174 14.66 -0.68 12.22
C SER A 174 13.18 -0.88 11.90
N VAL A 175 12.52 0.14 11.32
CA VAL A 175 11.08 0.08 10.99
C VAL A 175 10.82 -0.96 9.90
N PHE A 176 11.57 -0.93 8.81
CA PHE A 176 11.31 -1.81 7.68
C PHE A 176 11.71 -3.27 7.94
N ASN A 177 12.84 -3.51 8.62
CA ASN A 177 13.22 -4.86 9.05
C ASN A 177 12.26 -5.39 10.12
N GLY A 178 11.76 -4.53 11.01
CA GLY A 178 10.75 -4.89 12.00
C GLY A 178 9.46 -5.39 11.35
N LEU A 179 8.96 -4.71 10.31
CA LEU A 179 7.79 -5.17 9.55
C LEU A 179 8.05 -6.51 8.85
N ALA A 180 9.22 -6.67 8.23
CA ALA A 180 9.60 -7.92 7.58
C ALA A 180 9.69 -9.11 8.56
N ALA A 181 10.17 -8.85 9.78
CA ALA A 181 10.22 -9.85 10.84
C ALA A 181 8.81 -10.26 11.31
N LEU A 182 7.89 -9.31 11.50
CA LEU A 182 6.50 -9.58 11.85
C LEU A 182 5.77 -10.40 10.77
N LYS A 183 6.01 -10.09 9.50
CA LYS A 183 5.48 -10.89 8.38
C LYS A 183 5.96 -12.34 8.49
N LYS A 184 7.27 -12.54 8.64
CA LYS A 184 7.86 -13.89 8.76
C LYS A 184 7.32 -14.64 9.95
N GLN A 185 7.15 -13.97 11.09
CA GLN A 185 6.53 -14.55 12.28
C GLN A 185 5.11 -15.04 11.99
N ALA A 186 4.27 -14.19 11.38
CA ALA A 186 2.89 -14.56 11.06
C ALA A 186 2.82 -15.75 10.09
N GLU A 187 3.66 -15.75 9.04
CA GLU A 187 3.74 -16.85 8.09
C GLU A 187 4.09 -18.19 8.78
N GLN A 188 5.05 -18.15 9.72
CA GLN A 188 5.49 -19.34 10.47
C GLN A 188 4.44 -19.84 11.46
N GLU A 189 3.85 -18.92 12.27
CA GLU A 189 2.88 -19.29 13.30
C GLU A 189 1.52 -19.72 12.74
N LEU A 190 1.09 -19.10 11.62
CA LEU A 190 -0.25 -19.33 11.05
C LEU A 190 -0.25 -20.30 9.87
N GLY A 191 0.91 -20.69 9.36
CA GLY A 191 1.03 -21.58 8.20
C GLY A 191 0.47 -20.99 6.92
N ILE A 192 0.55 -19.66 6.74
CA ILE A 192 0.03 -18.91 5.59
C ILE A 192 1.17 -18.26 4.82
N THR A 193 0.86 -17.77 3.60
CA THR A 193 1.78 -16.96 2.80
C THR A 193 1.26 -15.54 2.69
N LEU A 194 2.10 -14.57 2.99
CA LEU A 194 1.81 -13.14 2.95
C LEU A 194 2.70 -12.46 1.89
N PRO A 195 2.32 -12.46 0.61
CA PRO A 195 3.21 -12.03 -0.48
C PRO A 195 3.52 -10.54 -0.48
N ILE A 196 2.79 -9.71 0.29
CA ILE A 196 2.89 -8.26 0.20
C ILE A 196 3.54 -7.66 1.44
N LEU A 197 4.61 -6.88 1.22
CA LEU A 197 5.14 -5.88 2.14
C LEU A 197 5.03 -4.52 1.48
N SER A 198 4.03 -3.73 1.91
CA SER A 198 3.81 -2.37 1.41
C SER A 198 4.51 -1.38 2.33
N MET A 199 5.71 -0.96 1.94
CA MET A 199 6.52 -0.01 2.71
C MET A 199 7.48 0.73 1.78
N GLY A 200 7.85 1.95 2.17
CA GLY A 200 8.69 2.83 1.36
C GLY A 200 7.87 3.83 0.54
N MET A 201 8.32 5.08 0.58
CA MET A 201 7.78 6.24 -0.13
C MET A 201 8.91 6.99 -0.84
N SER A 202 8.63 8.16 -1.42
CA SER A 202 9.60 8.93 -2.22
C SER A 202 10.94 9.22 -1.53
N GLY A 203 11.00 9.26 -0.20
CA GLY A 203 12.20 9.59 0.57
C GLY A 203 12.95 8.39 1.15
N ASP A 204 12.35 7.20 1.14
CA ASP A 204 12.86 6.05 1.92
C ASP A 204 12.68 4.68 1.23
N TYR A 205 12.22 4.65 -0.03
CA TYR A 205 12.01 3.37 -0.73
C TYR A 205 13.29 2.55 -0.93
N ALA A 206 14.46 3.17 -0.94
CA ALA A 206 15.72 2.42 -1.06
C ALA A 206 15.94 1.49 0.14
N ASN A 207 15.73 2.02 1.36
CA ASN A 207 15.78 1.25 2.60
C ASN A 207 14.71 0.15 2.63
N ALA A 208 13.50 0.52 2.21
CA ALA A 208 12.37 -0.41 2.18
C ALA A 208 12.65 -1.58 1.22
N ILE A 209 13.21 -1.32 0.03
CA ILE A 209 13.59 -2.36 -0.94
C ILE A 209 14.65 -3.28 -0.34
N ALA A 210 15.69 -2.73 0.29
CA ALA A 210 16.73 -3.52 0.96
C ALA A 210 16.15 -4.44 2.05
N ALA A 211 15.12 -3.96 2.79
CA ALA A 211 14.41 -4.72 3.82
C ALA A 211 13.32 -5.68 3.27
N GLY A 212 13.16 -5.80 1.94
CA GLY A 212 12.25 -6.77 1.33
C GLY A 212 10.88 -6.21 0.90
N SER A 213 10.70 -4.89 0.79
CA SER A 213 9.46 -4.29 0.25
C SER A 213 9.07 -4.92 -1.09
N THR A 214 7.78 -5.23 -1.26
CA THR A 214 7.21 -5.71 -2.53
C THR A 214 6.31 -4.65 -3.18
N ILE A 215 5.92 -3.61 -2.43
CA ILE A 215 5.20 -2.44 -2.97
C ILE A 215 5.82 -1.18 -2.36
N VAL A 216 6.36 -0.30 -3.22
CA VAL A 216 6.74 1.05 -2.85
C VAL A 216 5.70 2.04 -3.35
N ARG A 217 5.33 3.02 -2.53
CA ARG A 217 4.23 3.96 -2.78
C ARG A 217 4.79 5.35 -3.08
N VAL A 218 4.83 5.73 -4.35
CA VAL A 218 5.46 6.97 -4.79
C VAL A 218 4.44 7.92 -5.40
N GLY A 219 4.34 9.12 -4.86
CA GLY A 219 3.48 10.19 -5.35
C GLY A 219 4.29 11.35 -5.90
N THR A 220 4.93 12.11 -5.01
CA THR A 220 5.58 13.39 -5.33
C THR A 220 6.68 13.27 -6.39
N ALA A 221 7.46 12.19 -6.39
CA ALA A 221 8.51 11.99 -7.38
C ALA A 221 7.95 11.72 -8.79
N ILE A 222 6.74 11.17 -8.90
CA ILE A 222 6.06 10.92 -10.18
C ILE A 222 5.26 12.14 -10.63
N PHE A 223 4.35 12.61 -9.77
CA PHE A 223 3.37 13.64 -10.12
C PHE A 223 3.80 15.07 -9.77
N GLY A 224 4.90 15.24 -9.01
CA GLY A 224 5.29 16.53 -8.46
C GLY A 224 4.38 16.97 -7.29
N LYS A 225 4.61 18.17 -6.77
CA LYS A 225 3.75 18.76 -5.74
C LYS A 225 2.37 19.09 -6.33
N SER A 226 1.29 18.75 -5.61
CA SER A 226 -0.07 19.13 -6.01
C SER A 226 -0.23 20.63 -6.06
N SER A 227 -0.83 21.16 -7.13
CA SER A 227 -1.22 22.56 -7.23
C SER A 227 -2.47 22.89 -6.39
N ALA A 228 -3.09 21.90 -5.73
CA ALA A 228 -4.30 22.05 -4.94
C ALA A 228 -4.04 22.25 -3.42
N ALA A 229 -2.82 22.63 -3.03
CA ALA A 229 -2.47 22.97 -1.65
C ALA A 229 -2.39 24.51 -1.53
N VAL A 230 -3.53 25.19 -1.66
CA VAL A 230 -3.79 26.55 -1.17
C VAL A 230 -5.16 26.54 -0.52
#